data_cf6658afa2f79166cc499becaa0512b1
#
_entry.id   cf6658afa2f79166cc499becaa0512b1
#
_cell.length_a   1.000
_cell.length_b   1.000
_cell.length_c   1.000
_cell.angle_alpha   90.00
_cell.angle_beta   90.00
_cell.angle_gamma   90.00
#
_symmetry.space_group_name_H-M   'P 1'
#
loop_
_entity.id
_entity.type
_entity.pdbx_description
1 polymer ?
#
loop_
_entity_poly.entity_id
_entity_poly.type
_entity_poly.pdbx_seq_one_letter_code
_entity_poly.pdbx_strand_id
1 'polypeptide(L)'
;MSESSRPAVVLSHRSYNAKTGLAIVCPMTRQVDKGWPFTVRVDQTSGIIADQVKSIDWRGRRARIKGRVDLAVLEQTITTFSRLILPATSA
;
A
#
# COMPACT_ATOMS: atom_id res chain seq x y z
N MET A 1 -10.56 9.10 17.40
CA MET A 1 -10.07 9.30 16.80
C MET A 1 -10.18 8.98 15.54
N SER A 2 -10.10 9.35 14.80
CA SER A 2 -10.48 9.16 13.68
C SER A 2 -9.61 8.83 12.68
N GLU A 3 -8.61 8.48 12.93
CA GLU A 3 -7.66 8.09 12.02
C GLU A 3 -8.12 7.07 11.11
N SER A 4 -9.19 6.55 11.37
CA SER A 4 -9.65 5.47 10.56
C SER A 4 -9.90 5.85 9.13
N SER A 5 -9.92 7.10 8.78
CA SER A 5 -10.24 7.47 7.43
C SER A 5 -9.09 7.52 6.48
N ARG A 6 -7.95 7.07 6.85
CA ARG A 6 -6.81 7.16 5.98
C ARG A 6 -6.88 6.14 4.85
N PRO A 7 -6.67 6.57 3.61
CA PRO A 7 -6.67 5.63 2.50
C PRO A 7 -5.41 4.81 2.47
N ALA A 8 -5.54 3.60 1.97
CA ALA A 8 -4.41 2.70 1.81
C ALA A 8 -4.66 1.85 0.59
N VAL A 9 -3.58 1.36 0.00
CA VAL A 9 -3.66 0.51 -1.18
C VAL A 9 -3.46 -0.93 -0.74
N VAL A 10 -4.34 -1.81 -1.19
CA VAL A 10 -4.28 -3.23 -0.84
C VAL A 10 -3.32 -3.92 -1.79
N LEU A 11 -2.31 -4.56 -1.24
CA LEU A 11 -1.32 -5.30 -2.01
C LEU A 11 -1.64 -6.78 -2.08
N SER A 12 -2.34 -7.31 -1.08
CA SER A 12 -2.55 -8.74 -0.99
C SER A 12 -3.71 -9.19 -1.87
N HIS A 13 -3.65 -10.45 -2.26
CA HIS A 13 -4.65 -11.05 -3.13
C HIS A 13 -5.99 -11.15 -2.43
N ARG A 14 -7.06 -11.01 -3.19
CA ARG A 14 -8.40 -11.03 -2.61
C ARG A 14 -8.70 -12.34 -1.89
N SER A 15 -8.17 -13.45 -2.37
CA SER A 15 -8.43 -14.73 -1.71
C SER A 15 -7.81 -14.78 -0.32
N TYR A 16 -6.63 -14.21 -0.16
CA TYR A 16 -6.00 -14.10 1.14
C TYR A 16 -6.84 -13.20 2.05
N ASN A 17 -7.28 -12.07 1.52
CA ASN A 17 -8.05 -11.11 2.31
C ASN A 17 -9.36 -11.72 2.79
N ALA A 18 -10.03 -12.46 1.91
CA ALA A 18 -11.30 -13.08 2.26
C ALA A 18 -11.13 -14.19 3.29
N LYS A 19 -10.07 -14.97 3.12
CA LYS A 19 -9.86 -16.12 4.00
C LYS A 19 -9.42 -15.71 5.40
N THR A 20 -8.59 -14.70 5.50
CA THR A 20 -8.01 -14.33 6.78
C THR A 20 -8.72 -13.18 7.48
N GLY A 21 -9.45 -12.36 6.74
CA GLY A 21 -9.99 -11.12 7.31
C GLY A 21 -8.93 -10.04 7.45
N LEU A 22 -7.72 -10.29 6.94
CA LEU A 22 -6.63 -9.34 6.97
C LEU A 22 -6.34 -8.86 5.56
N ALA A 23 -5.65 -7.75 5.45
CA ALA A 23 -5.15 -7.27 4.16
C ALA A 23 -3.79 -6.65 4.38
N ILE A 24 -2.88 -6.87 3.43
CA ILE A 24 -1.56 -6.27 3.47
C ILE A 24 -1.65 -5.00 2.65
N VAL A 25 -1.32 -3.87 3.26
CA VAL A 25 -1.57 -2.57 2.65
C VAL A 25 -0.38 -1.64 2.80
N CYS A 26 -0.37 -0.62 1.96
CA CYS A 26 0.55 0.52 2.10
C CYS A 26 -0.29 1.78 2.22
N PRO A 27 0.11 2.72 3.08
CA PRO A 27 -0.62 3.97 3.20
C PRO A 27 -0.39 4.87 2.01
N MET A 28 -1.33 5.75 1.77
CA MET A 28 -1.20 6.77 0.75
C MET A 28 -0.93 8.12 1.39
N THR A 29 -0.27 8.99 0.64
CA THR A 29 -0.02 10.36 1.07
C THR A 29 -0.57 11.31 0.03
N ARG A 30 -1.00 12.48 0.46
CA ARG A 30 -1.38 13.55 -0.45
C ARG A 30 -0.25 14.53 -0.66
N GLN A 31 0.91 14.24 -0.08
CA GLN A 31 2.04 15.13 -0.17
C GLN A 31 3.20 14.40 -0.84
N VAL A 32 2.94 13.91 -2.04
CA VAL A 32 3.91 13.10 -2.75
C VAL A 32 5.21 13.87 -3.00
N ASP A 33 5.15 15.19 -3.03
CA ASP A 33 6.34 15.99 -3.28
C ASP A 33 7.17 16.27 -2.04
N LYS A 34 6.81 15.72 -0.90
CA LYS A 34 7.59 15.91 0.30
C LYS A 34 8.91 15.16 0.30
N GLY A 35 9.16 14.38 -0.74
CA GLY A 35 10.45 13.71 -0.84
C GLY A 35 10.59 12.46 0.00
N TRP A 36 9.48 11.84 0.38
CA TRP A 36 9.56 10.55 1.04
C TRP A 36 10.23 9.56 0.11
N PRO A 37 11.30 8.89 0.55
CA PRO A 37 11.91 7.87 -0.30
C PRO A 37 10.94 6.71 -0.50
N PHE A 38 11.09 6.02 -1.61
CA PHE A 38 10.30 4.83 -1.90
C PHE A 38 8.80 5.11 -2.04
N THR A 39 8.46 6.32 -2.46
CA THR A 39 7.06 6.65 -2.73
C THR A 39 6.78 6.46 -4.20
N VAL A 40 5.67 5.79 -4.50
CA VAL A 40 5.22 5.58 -5.86
C VAL A 40 4.11 6.59 -6.15
N ARG A 41 4.35 7.46 -7.12
CA ARG A 41 3.38 8.51 -7.44
C ARG A 41 2.15 7.92 -8.11
N VAL A 42 0.99 8.32 -7.65
CA VAL A 42 -0.28 7.90 -8.23
C VAL A 42 -0.83 9.02 -9.13
N ASP A 43 -0.76 10.25 -8.67
CA ASP A 43 -1.18 11.39 -9.47
C ASP A 43 -0.35 12.60 -9.02
N GLN A 44 -0.77 13.80 -9.38
CA GLN A 44 0.02 15.00 -9.12
C GLN A 44 0.29 15.25 -7.65
N THR A 45 -0.62 14.84 -6.78
CA THR A 45 -0.45 15.12 -5.36
C THR A 45 -0.39 13.88 -4.49
N SER A 46 -0.82 12.73 -5.01
CA SER A 46 -0.95 11.52 -4.22
C SER A 46 0.12 10.50 -4.55
N GLY A 47 0.51 9.75 -3.58
CA GLY A 47 1.46 8.66 -3.76
C GLY A 47 1.23 7.56 -2.75
N ILE A 48 1.89 6.44 -2.96
CA ILE A 48 1.85 5.28 -2.09
C ILE A 48 3.20 5.16 -1.42
N ILE A 49 3.22 5.07 -0.11
CA ILE A 49 4.47 4.94 0.64
C ILE A 49 4.81 3.46 0.70
N ALA A 50 5.63 3.01 -0.23
CA ALA A 50 5.82 1.59 -0.48
C ALA A 50 6.60 0.86 0.61
N ASP A 51 7.34 1.57 1.43
CA ASP A 51 8.09 0.92 2.49
C ASP A 51 7.33 0.83 3.82
N GLN A 52 6.10 1.32 3.86
CA GLN A 52 5.32 1.24 5.09
C GLN A 52 4.22 0.20 4.97
N VAL A 53 4.62 -1.01 4.63
CA VAL A 53 3.70 -2.13 4.48
C VAL A 53 3.25 -2.62 5.84
N LYS A 54 1.97 -2.87 5.98
CA LYS A 54 1.46 -3.44 7.22
C LYS A 54 0.22 -4.26 6.95
N SER A 55 -0.14 -5.11 7.90
CA SER A 55 -1.37 -5.88 7.84
C SER A 55 -2.43 -5.16 8.65
N ILE A 56 -3.64 -5.13 8.14
CA ILE A 56 -4.76 -4.56 8.88
C ILE A 56 -5.90 -5.57 8.92
N ASP A 57 -6.70 -5.48 9.96
CA ASP A 57 -7.91 -6.26 10.10
C ASP A 57 -9.03 -5.47 9.44
N TRP A 58 -9.21 -5.70 8.14
CA TRP A 58 -10.16 -4.90 7.38
C TRP A 58 -11.61 -5.20 7.79
N ARG A 59 -11.89 -6.40 8.26
CA ARG A 59 -13.24 -6.72 8.72
C ARG A 59 -13.56 -6.01 10.02
N GLY A 60 -12.64 -6.06 10.96
CA GLY A 60 -12.83 -5.41 12.24
C GLY A 60 -12.93 -3.90 12.10
N ARG A 61 -12.21 -3.34 11.13
CA ARG A 61 -12.23 -1.90 10.91
C ARG A 61 -13.35 -1.46 9.98
N ARG A 62 -14.08 -2.39 9.41
CA ARG A 62 -15.15 -2.09 8.46
C ARG A 62 -14.63 -1.24 7.31
N ALA A 63 -13.50 -1.66 6.77
CA ALA A 63 -12.87 -0.94 5.69
C ALA A 63 -13.76 -0.94 4.46
N ARG A 64 -13.68 0.14 3.69
CA ARG A 64 -14.48 0.29 2.49
C ARG A 64 -13.59 0.50 1.29
N ILE A 65 -14.06 0.01 0.15
CA ILE A 65 -13.38 0.23 -1.11
C ILE A 65 -13.75 1.62 -1.59
N LYS A 66 -12.74 2.46 -1.84
CA LYS A 66 -12.97 3.80 -2.33
C LYS A 66 -12.64 3.96 -3.80
N GLY A 67 -11.95 3.02 -4.38
CA GLY A 67 -11.57 3.10 -5.79
C GLY A 67 -10.51 2.08 -6.08
N ARG A 68 -9.85 2.26 -7.20
CA ARG A 68 -8.80 1.36 -7.62
C ARG A 68 -7.62 2.14 -8.14
N VAL A 69 -6.44 1.60 -7.98
CA VAL A 69 -5.25 2.16 -8.61
C VAL A 69 -4.96 1.36 -9.87
N ASP A 70 -4.25 1.97 -10.80
CA ASP A 70 -3.87 1.27 -12.02
C ASP A 70 -2.98 0.10 -11.68
N LEU A 71 -3.10 -0.97 -12.46
CA LEU A 71 -2.27 -2.14 -12.26
C LEU A 71 -0.79 -1.80 -12.30
N ALA A 72 -0.39 -0.90 -13.20
CA ALA A 72 1.00 -0.51 -13.30
C ALA A 72 1.50 0.14 -12.00
N VAL A 73 0.66 0.93 -11.35
CA VAL A 73 1.03 1.57 -10.08
C VAL A 73 1.14 0.51 -9.00
N LEU A 74 0.24 -0.44 -8.98
CA LEU A 74 0.27 -1.51 -7.99
C LEU A 74 1.54 -2.34 -8.17
N GLU A 75 1.86 -2.70 -9.41
CA GLU A 75 3.07 -3.48 -9.69
C GLU A 75 4.32 -2.72 -9.29
N GLN A 76 4.37 -1.44 -9.55
CA GLN A 76 5.50 -0.63 -9.16
C GLN A 76 5.66 -0.57 -7.65
N THR A 77 4.54 -0.49 -6.93
CA THR A 77 4.57 -0.47 -5.48
C THR A 77 5.12 -1.77 -4.93
N ILE A 78 4.63 -2.89 -5.45
CA ILE A 78 5.09 -4.20 -5.01
C ILE A 78 6.57 -4.40 -5.34
N THR A 79 6.98 -3.99 -6.53
CA THR A 79 8.38 -4.10 -6.94
C THR A 79 9.28 -3.27 -6.03
N THR A 80 8.86 -2.05 -5.72
CA THR A 80 9.64 -1.17 -4.87
C THR A 80 9.81 -1.78 -3.48
N PHE A 81 8.73 -2.28 -2.91
CA PHE A 81 8.80 -2.91 -1.60
C PHE A 81 9.67 -4.17 -1.66
N SER A 82 9.51 -4.97 -2.70
CA SER A 82 10.26 -6.22 -2.83
C SER A 82 11.76 -5.99 -2.82
N ARG A 83 12.21 -4.93 -3.46
CA ARG A 83 13.63 -4.62 -3.49
C ARG A 83 14.20 -4.28 -2.13
N LEU A 84 13.34 -3.86 -1.21
CA LEU A 84 13.80 -3.49 0.13
C LEU A 84 13.95 -4.70 1.03
N ILE A 85 13.27 -5.80 0.72
CA ILE A 85 13.27 -6.96 1.60
C ILE A 85 13.96 -8.18 1.02
N LEU A 86 14.15 -8.21 -0.28
CA LEU A 86 14.87 -9.34 -0.88
C LEU A 86 16.34 -9.26 -0.51
N PRO A 87 16.96 -10.38 -0.18
CA PRO A 87 18.38 -10.36 0.14
C PRO A 87 19.17 -9.89 -1.06
N ALA A 88 20.25 -9.20 -0.78
CA ALA A 88 21.15 -8.77 -1.83
C ALA A 88 21.97 -9.97 -2.24
N THR A 89 21.46 -10.75 -3.15
CA THR A 89 22.08 -12.02 -3.48
C THR A 89 23.44 -11.87 -4.07
N SER A 90 23.69 -10.72 -4.66
CA SER A 90 24.98 -10.53 -5.25
C SER A 90 25.93 -9.87 -4.31
N ALA A 91 25.47 -9.53 -3.20
CA ALA A 91 26.34 -8.83 -2.26
C ALA A 91 27.28 -9.78 -1.64
#